data_f7774e54ca9e72bc3f80ba73082de4e0
#
_entry.id   f7774e54ca9e72bc3f80ba73082de4e0
#
_cell.length_a   1.000
_cell.length_b   1.000
_cell.length_c   1.000
_cell.angle_alpha   90.00
_cell.angle_beta   90.00
_cell.angle_gamma   90.00
#
_symmetry.space_group_name_H-M   'P 1'
#
loop_
_entity.id
_entity.type
_entity.pdbx_description
1 polymer ?
#
loop_
_entity_poly.entity_id
_entity_poly.type
_entity_poly.pdbx_seq_one_letter_code
_entity_poly.pdbx_strand_id
1 'polypeptide(L)' 'MADAQRVEIGFEGGHVISTRLSEEDLKDLRSRLEQGGWYDLPTEDGTIALYLGKVAFVRVESGEHRVGFGG' A
#
# COMPACT_ATOMS: atom_id res chain seq x y z
N MET A 1 -12.88 -1.46 -14.96
CA MET A 1 -12.73 -2.04 -13.91
C MET A 1 -11.53 -1.72 -13.22
N ALA A 2 -11.55 -1.50 -12.08
CA ALA A 2 -10.44 -1.12 -11.35
C ALA A 2 -9.62 -2.29 -11.00
N ASP A 3 -8.39 -2.26 -11.32
CA ASP A 3 -7.56 -3.36 -11.00
C ASP A 3 -6.86 -3.07 -9.72
N ALA A 4 -6.85 -4.03 -8.84
CA ALA A 4 -6.12 -3.90 -7.61
C ALA A 4 -4.63 -4.04 -7.89
N GLN A 5 -3.86 -3.21 -7.25
CA GLN A 5 -2.43 -3.25 -7.40
C GLN A 5 -1.82 -3.84 -6.15
N ARG A 6 -0.73 -4.54 -6.31
CA ARG A 6 -0.04 -5.10 -5.16
C ARG A 6 0.75 -3.99 -4.49
N VAL A 7 0.57 -3.88 -3.19
CA VAL A 7 1.19 -2.82 -2.42
C VAL A 7 1.87 -3.43 -1.23
N GLU A 8 3.10 -3.01 -0.98
CA GLU A 8 3.83 -3.43 0.20
C GLU A 8 4.04 -2.22 1.08
N ILE A 9 3.78 -2.37 2.35
CA ILE A 9 3.93 -1.29 3.30
C ILE A 9 4.94 -1.72 4.33
N GLY A 10 6.04 -1.01 4.39
CA GLY A 10 7.11 -1.33 5.32
C GLY A 10 7.07 -0.40 6.51
N PHE A 11 7.32 -0.96 7.68
CA PHE A 11 7.28 -0.21 8.92
C PHE A 11 8.65 -0.11 9.54
N GLU A 12 8.84 0.87 10.37
CA GLU A 12 10.06 0.97 11.15
C GLU A 12 10.20 -0.31 11.95
N GLY A 13 11.37 -0.85 11.99
CA GLY A 13 11.58 -2.11 12.66
C GLY A 13 11.62 -3.31 11.74
N GLY A 14 11.32 -3.11 10.47
CA GLY A 14 11.51 -4.17 9.51
C GLY A 14 10.28 -4.97 9.14
N HIS A 15 9.14 -4.69 9.73
CA HIS A 15 7.91 -5.39 9.38
C HIS A 15 7.41 -4.91 8.02
N VAL A 16 6.95 -5.84 7.21
CA VAL A 16 6.39 -5.50 5.91
C VAL A 16 5.09 -6.28 5.73
N ILE A 17 4.05 -5.61 5.28
CA ILE A 17 2.82 -6.30 4.94
C ILE A 17 2.54 -6.08 3.46
N SER A 18 1.88 -7.06 2.85
CA SER A 18 1.51 -6.98 1.45
C SER A 18 0.01 -7.08 1.33
N THR A 19 -0.55 -6.30 0.45
CA THR A 19 -1.98 -6.37 0.20
C THR A 19 -2.25 -5.88 -1.19
N ARG A 20 -3.50 -5.92 -1.62
CA ARG A 20 -3.90 -5.38 -2.90
C ARG A 20 -4.87 -4.25 -2.66
N LEU A 21 -4.64 -3.15 -3.31
CA LEU A 21 -5.48 -1.98 -3.16
C LEU A 21 -5.92 -1.47 -4.51
N SER A 22 -7.15 -1.01 -4.58
CA SER A 22 -7.62 -0.31 -5.76
C SER A 22 -6.89 1.01 -5.86
N GLU A 23 -7.01 1.65 -7.01
CA GLU A 23 -6.40 2.95 -7.17
C GLU A 23 -6.95 3.95 -6.19
N GLU A 24 -8.23 3.88 -5.92
CA GLU A 24 -8.84 4.80 -4.98
C GLU A 24 -8.32 4.59 -3.58
N ASP A 25 -8.20 3.33 -3.16
CA ASP A 25 -7.70 3.04 -1.82
C ASP A 25 -6.25 3.44 -1.69
N LEU A 26 -5.48 3.27 -2.76
CA LEU A 26 -4.09 3.65 -2.73
C LEU A 26 -3.93 5.16 -2.61
N LYS A 27 -4.76 5.91 -3.34
CA LYS A 27 -4.72 7.36 -3.23
C LYS A 27 -5.10 7.81 -1.84
N ASP A 28 -6.10 7.16 -1.25
CA ASP A 28 -6.52 7.50 0.08
C ASP A 28 -5.41 7.22 1.09
N LEU A 29 -4.74 6.09 0.95
CA LEU A 29 -3.64 5.76 1.83
C LEU A 29 -2.53 6.81 1.72
N ARG A 30 -2.18 7.18 0.51
CA ARG A 30 -1.10 8.16 0.31
C ARG A 30 -1.46 9.51 0.90
N SER A 31 -2.71 9.90 0.75
CA SER A 31 -3.16 11.15 1.33
C SER A 31 -3.10 11.12 2.84
N ARG A 32 -3.50 10.00 3.43
CA ARG A 32 -3.52 9.87 4.87
C ARG A 32 -2.12 9.76 5.45
N LEU A 33 -1.17 9.26 4.69
CA LEU A 33 0.19 9.16 5.17
C LEU A 33 0.75 10.53 5.53
N GLU A 34 0.32 11.55 4.84
CA GLU A 34 0.79 12.90 5.13
C GLU A 34 0.23 13.41 6.44
N GLN A 35 -0.92 12.90 6.83
CA GLN A 35 -1.55 13.36 8.05
C GLN A 35 -1.13 12.55 9.26
N GLY A 36 -0.71 11.32 9.04
CA GLY A 36 -0.34 10.43 10.14
C GLY A 36 -1.57 9.87 10.82
N GLY A 37 -1.37 9.25 11.96
CA GLY A 37 -2.46 8.69 12.75
C GLY A 37 -2.78 7.28 12.31
N TRP A 38 -3.98 6.84 12.64
CA TRP A 38 -4.39 5.49 12.34
C TRP A 38 -5.19 5.43 11.04
N TYR A 39 -5.03 4.35 10.33
CA TYR A 39 -5.71 4.17 9.05
C TYR A 39 -6.15 2.72 8.95
N ASP A 40 -7.41 2.50 8.57
CA ASP A 40 -7.93 1.17 8.38
C ASP A 40 -7.69 0.74 6.94
N LEU A 41 -6.80 -0.21 6.78
CA LEU A 41 -6.43 -0.67 5.45
C LEU A 41 -7.28 -1.86 5.08
N PRO A 42 -8.02 -1.81 3.98
CA PRO A 42 -8.81 -2.95 3.57
C PRO A 42 -7.91 -4.05 3.01
N THR A 43 -8.21 -5.28 3.36
CA THR A 43 -7.49 -6.41 2.82
C THR A 43 -8.51 -7.46 2.42
N GLU A 44 -8.05 -8.51 1.78
CA GLU A 44 -8.96 -9.57 1.37
C GLU A 44 -9.56 -10.27 2.56
N ASP A 45 -8.85 -10.33 3.67
CA ASP A 45 -9.35 -11.03 4.83
C ASP A 45 -10.01 -10.12 5.82
N GLY A 46 -10.12 -8.88 5.56
CA GLY A 46 -10.74 -7.94 6.51
C GLY A 46 -10.03 -6.61 6.48
N THR A 47 -9.84 -6.04 7.64
CA THR A 47 -9.26 -4.70 7.75
C THR A 47 -8.12 -4.74 8.74
N ILE A 48 -7.04 -4.07 8.40
CA ILE A 48 -5.90 -3.95 9.29
C ILE A 48 -5.77 -2.48 9.68
N ALA A 49 -5.71 -2.22 10.97
CA ALA A 49 -5.49 -0.85 11.43
C ALA A 49 -4.00 -0.59 11.48
N LEU A 50 -3.56 0.42 10.78
CA LEU A 50 -2.15 0.76 10.69
C LEU A 50 -1.88 2.06 11.39
N TYR A 51 -0.75 2.13 12.07
CA TYR A 51 -0.32 3.41 12.61
C TYR A 51 0.62 4.04 11.61
N LEU A 52 0.15 5.04 10.91
CA LEU A 52 0.88 5.61 9.78
C LEU A 52 2.16 6.29 10.18
N GLY A 53 2.26 6.72 11.42
CA GLY A 53 3.48 7.33 11.89
C GLY A 53 4.67 6.39 11.93
N LYS A 54 4.42 5.08 11.84
CA LYS A 54 5.49 4.11 11.85
C LYS A 54 5.78 3.54 10.46
N VAL A 55 5.11 4.04 9.44
CA VAL A 55 5.34 3.56 8.09
C VAL A 55 6.62 4.18 7.56
N ALA A 56 7.50 3.33 7.07
CA ALA A 56 8.76 3.78 6.51
C ALA A 56 8.68 3.91 5.00
N PHE A 57 7.94 3.02 4.34
CA PHE A 57 7.83 3.12 2.88
C PHE A 57 6.57 2.43 2.41
N VAL A 58 6.13 2.79 1.23
CA VAL A 58 5.04 2.13 0.53
C VAL A 58 5.54 1.85 -0.86
N ARG A 59 5.49 0.57 -1.26
CA ARG A 59 5.92 0.19 -2.59
C ARG A 59 4.71 -0.30 -3.37
N VAL A 60 4.51 0.23 -4.54
CA VAL A 60 3.42 -0.15 -5.40
C VAL A 60 3.98 -0.91 -6.58
N GLU A 61 3.50 -2.14 -6.80
CA GLU A 61 3.93 -2.91 -7.93
C GLU A 61 2.89 -2.82 -9.01
N SER A 62 3.33 -2.41 -10.18
CA SER A 62 2.47 -2.33 -11.29
C SER A 62 2.33 -3.67 -11.90
N GLY A 63 1.15 -4.13 -12.08
CA GLY A 63 0.91 -5.44 -12.59
C GLY A 63 1.39 -5.64 -13.95
N GLU A 64 1.59 -4.60 -14.77
CA GLU A 64 1.93 -4.82 -15.99
C GLU A 64 3.23 -4.50 -16.31
N HIS A 65 4.00 -4.41 -15.69
CA HIS A 65 5.15 -4.06 -16.11
C HIS A 65 5.92 -4.96 -16.73
N ARG A 66 6.27 -4.96 -17.59
CA ARG A 66 6.86 -5.65 -18.30
C ARG A 66 7.92 -5.38 -18.60
N VAL A 67 8.34 -5.44 -18.86
CA VAL A 67 9.13 -5.22 -19.09
C VAL A 67 9.92 -4.81 -19.56
N GLY A 68 10.30 -4.69 -19.84
CA GLY A 68 10.93 -4.22 -20.28
C GLY A 68 11.85 -3.88 -20.26
N PHE A 69 12.25 -3.66 -20.15
CA PHE A 69 12.83 -3.28 -20.16
C PHE A 69 13.67 -3.30 -20.07
N GLY A 70 13.74 -3.34 -20.12
CA GLY A 70 14.27 -3.27 -20.13
C GLY A 70 14.64 -3.11 -19.90
N GLY A 71 14.44 -3.11 -19.87
CA GLY A 71 14.61 -2.84 -19.73
C GLY A 71 14.70 -2.82 -19.65
#